data_310c94da024fd9d1298b3b7e2f7380c6
#
_entry.id   310c94da024fd9d1298b3b7e2f7380c6
#
_cell.length_a   1.000
_cell.length_b   1.000
_cell.length_c   1.000
_cell.angle_alpha   90.00
_cell.angle_beta   90.00
_cell.angle_gamma   90.00
#
_symmetry.space_group_name_H-M   'P 1'
#
loop_
_entity.id
_entity.type
_entity.pdbx_description
1 polymer ?
#
loop_
_entity_poly.entity_id
_entity_poly.type
_entity_poly.pdbx_seq_one_letter_code
_entity_poly.pdbx_strand_id
1 'polypeptide(L)'
;NTLPKYLLFLEKAGLIGVLREKANGIKLLEKIEKVYLHNPNEAYVLSDTTPDIGTIRETIFFAWLRVGYFISSSSIADFEVDGLTFEIGGKNKTRKQIATLPADKGYVVKDDTEYVYQNSIPLWMFGFVY
;
A
#
# COMPACT_ATOMS: atom_id res chain seq x y z
N ASN A 1 9.91 -21.65 -11.66
CA ASN A 1 10.34 -20.28 -11.67
C ASN A 1 11.00 -19.87 -10.35
N THR A 2 12.26 -19.43 -10.41
CA THR A 2 13.08 -19.10 -9.24
C THR A 2 12.78 -17.71 -8.66
N LEU A 3 12.30 -16.74 -9.46
CA LEU A 3 12.08 -15.37 -9.00
C LEU A 3 11.04 -15.25 -7.86
N PRO A 4 9.83 -15.84 -7.94
CA PRO A 4 8.89 -15.82 -6.81
C PRO A 4 9.44 -16.45 -5.54
N LYS A 5 10.28 -17.45 -5.66
CA LYS A 5 10.94 -18.13 -4.55
C LYS A 5 11.95 -17.23 -3.85
N TYR A 6 12.76 -16.48 -4.60
CA TYR A 6 13.68 -15.47 -4.03
C TYR A 6 12.92 -14.35 -3.35
N LEU A 7 11.85 -13.83 -3.95
CA LEU A 7 11.01 -12.81 -3.34
C LEU A 7 10.40 -13.29 -2.02
N LEU A 8 9.98 -14.56 -1.95
CA LEU A 8 9.47 -15.13 -0.71
C LEU A 8 10.54 -15.18 0.38
N PHE A 9 11.79 -15.52 0.05
CA PHE A 9 12.89 -15.50 1.02
C PHE A 9 13.19 -14.10 1.52
N LEU A 10 13.22 -13.11 0.63
CA LEU A 10 13.43 -11.70 1.00
C LEU A 10 12.29 -11.18 1.89
N GLU A 11 11.05 -11.57 1.59
CA GLU A 11 9.88 -11.22 2.41
C GLU A 11 9.98 -11.83 3.80
N LYS A 12 10.33 -13.11 3.90
CA LYS A 12 10.55 -13.80 5.18
C LYS A 12 11.70 -13.22 5.98
N ALA A 13 12.74 -12.74 5.30
CA ALA A 13 13.87 -12.06 5.93
C ALA A 13 13.54 -10.63 6.40
N GLY A 14 12.36 -10.11 6.08
CA GLY A 14 11.94 -8.77 6.45
C GLY A 14 12.59 -7.63 5.65
N LEU A 15 13.12 -7.93 4.46
CA LEU A 15 13.76 -6.95 3.58
C LEU A 15 12.79 -6.28 2.63
N ILE A 16 11.72 -6.98 2.26
CA ILE A 16 10.68 -6.48 1.36
C ILE A 16 9.29 -6.84 1.89
N GLY A 17 8.27 -6.11 1.40
CA GLY A 17 6.88 -6.47 1.48
C GLY A 17 6.33 -6.75 0.10
N VAL A 18 5.54 -7.81 -0.05
CA VAL A 18 4.96 -8.22 -1.33
C VAL A 18 3.45 -8.02 -1.30
N LEU A 19 2.96 -7.20 -2.23
CA LEU A 19 1.53 -6.97 -2.44
C LEU A 19 1.01 -7.97 -3.48
N ARG A 20 -0.01 -8.73 -3.09
CA ARG A 20 -0.64 -9.76 -3.92
C ARG A 20 -2.09 -9.45 -4.23
N GLU A 21 -2.61 -10.02 -5.31
CA GLU A 21 -4.05 -10.04 -5.55
C GLU A 21 -4.76 -10.79 -4.42
N LYS A 22 -5.98 -10.37 -4.12
CA LYS A 22 -6.86 -11.09 -3.20
C LYS A 22 -7.27 -12.41 -3.85
N ALA A 23 -6.77 -13.51 -3.34
CA ALA A 23 -7.11 -14.85 -3.80
C ALA A 23 -7.38 -15.79 -2.63
N ASN A 24 -8.26 -16.76 -2.84
CA ASN A 24 -8.49 -17.86 -1.91
C ASN A 24 -7.55 -19.00 -2.30
N GLY A 25 -6.43 -19.14 -1.61
CA GLY A 25 -5.50 -20.19 -1.93
C GLY A 25 -4.15 -20.13 -1.25
N ILE A 26 -3.21 -20.89 -1.81
CA ILE A 26 -1.83 -20.96 -1.31
C ILE A 26 -1.13 -19.64 -1.70
N LYS A 27 -0.55 -18.97 -0.71
CA LYS A 27 0.13 -17.67 -0.87
C LYS A 27 1.14 -17.61 -2.02
N LEU A 28 1.83 -18.72 -2.31
CA LEU A 28 2.78 -18.82 -3.42
C LEU A 28 2.13 -18.78 -4.81
N LEU A 29 0.84 -19.10 -4.89
CA LEU A 29 0.08 -19.12 -6.15
C LEU A 29 -0.66 -17.79 -6.39
N GLU A 30 -0.70 -16.92 -5.41
CA GLU A 30 -1.29 -15.59 -5.55
C GLU A 30 -0.38 -14.73 -6.43
N LYS A 31 -0.98 -14.00 -7.35
CA LYS A 31 -0.24 -13.13 -8.25
C LYS A 31 0.40 -11.97 -7.48
N ILE A 32 1.69 -11.76 -7.70
CA ILE A 32 2.42 -10.63 -7.16
C ILE A 32 2.14 -9.41 -8.04
N GLU A 33 1.59 -8.35 -7.43
CA GLU A 33 1.29 -7.11 -8.11
C GLU A 33 2.40 -6.06 -7.93
N LYS A 34 2.88 -5.88 -6.71
CA LYS A 34 3.96 -4.93 -6.39
C LYS A 34 4.87 -5.49 -5.31
N VAL A 35 6.09 -4.99 -5.29
CA VAL A 35 7.08 -5.24 -4.24
C VAL A 35 7.50 -3.91 -3.65
N TYR A 36 7.43 -3.81 -2.32
CA TYR A 36 7.85 -2.63 -1.57
C TYR A 36 9.07 -2.96 -0.70
N LEU A 37 9.94 -1.98 -0.46
CA LEU A 37 10.94 -2.09 0.58
C LEU A 37 10.26 -2.17 1.95
N HIS A 38 10.87 -2.86 2.89
CA HIS A 38 10.33 -3.00 4.25
C HIS A 38 10.20 -1.65 4.96
N ASN A 39 11.16 -0.75 4.74
CA ASN A 39 11.21 0.57 5.32
C ASN A 39 11.42 1.61 4.20
N PRO A 40 10.60 2.67 4.12
CA PRO A 40 10.74 3.69 3.08
C PRO A 40 12.08 4.44 3.12
N ASN A 41 12.76 4.51 4.27
CA ASN A 41 14.10 5.09 4.37
C ASN A 41 15.14 4.35 3.53
N GLU A 42 14.97 3.05 3.32
CA GLU A 42 15.87 2.23 2.49
C GLU A 42 15.85 2.69 1.03
N ALA A 43 14.74 3.24 0.54
CA ALA A 43 14.64 3.78 -0.81
C ALA A 43 15.63 4.93 -1.03
N TYR A 44 15.82 5.78 -0.03
CA TYR A 44 16.78 6.90 -0.11
C TYR A 44 18.24 6.44 -0.04
N VAL A 45 18.49 5.34 0.64
CA VAL A 45 19.87 4.79 0.77
C VAL A 45 20.26 3.99 -0.47
N LEU A 46 19.32 3.23 -1.04
CA LEU A 46 19.59 2.31 -2.15
C LEU A 46 19.43 2.94 -3.53
N SER A 47 18.78 4.10 -3.61
CA SER A 47 18.55 4.77 -4.88
C SER A 47 19.68 5.72 -5.25
N ASP A 48 20.10 5.67 -6.50
CA ASP A 48 21.07 6.65 -7.06
C ASP A 48 20.43 8.01 -7.33
N THR A 49 19.12 8.10 -7.30
CA THR A 49 18.34 9.32 -7.52
C THR A 49 17.32 9.51 -6.40
N THR A 50 16.68 10.67 -6.34
CA THR A 50 15.56 10.91 -5.40
C THR A 50 14.43 9.91 -5.68
N PRO A 51 14.01 9.11 -4.69
CA PRO A 51 12.89 8.18 -4.87
C PRO A 51 11.60 8.90 -5.26
N ASP A 52 10.75 8.21 -6.02
CA ASP A 52 9.42 8.69 -6.36
C ASP A 52 8.55 8.84 -5.09
N ILE A 53 8.03 10.03 -4.86
CA ILE A 53 7.25 10.32 -3.65
C ILE A 53 5.94 9.52 -3.58
N GLY A 54 5.32 9.20 -4.70
CA GLY A 54 4.14 8.34 -4.75
C GLY A 54 4.44 6.95 -4.22
N THR A 55 5.54 6.36 -4.67
CA THR A 55 6.01 5.06 -4.17
C THR A 55 6.36 5.10 -2.69
N ILE A 56 6.97 6.17 -2.20
CA ILE A 56 7.25 6.35 -0.77
C ILE A 56 5.96 6.37 0.05
N ARG A 57 4.94 7.10 -0.37
CA ARG A 57 3.62 7.14 0.31
C ARG A 57 2.96 5.76 0.37
N GLU A 58 2.94 5.03 -0.73
CA GLU A 58 2.42 3.67 -0.79
C GLU A 58 3.21 2.73 0.13
N THR A 59 4.53 2.83 0.13
CA THR A 59 5.42 2.03 0.99
C THR A 59 5.12 2.25 2.46
N ILE A 60 4.93 3.50 2.89
CA ILE A 60 4.57 3.87 4.26
C ILE A 60 3.23 3.24 4.64
N PHE A 61 2.20 3.43 3.84
CA PHE A 61 0.87 2.88 4.09
C PHE A 61 0.90 1.36 4.22
N PHE A 62 1.53 0.69 3.28
CA PHE A 62 1.69 -0.75 3.27
C PHE A 62 2.48 -1.27 4.48
N ALA A 63 3.60 -0.63 4.80
CA ALA A 63 4.46 -1.02 5.92
C ALA A 63 3.72 -0.93 7.27
N TRP A 64 2.94 0.10 7.48
CA TRP A 64 2.19 0.29 8.71
C TRP A 64 1.02 -0.68 8.85
N LEU A 65 0.20 -0.81 7.80
CA LEU A 65 -1.00 -1.64 7.88
C LEU A 65 -0.73 -3.14 7.88
N ARG A 66 0.29 -3.60 7.19
CA ARG A 66 0.57 -5.04 7.11
C ARG A 66 0.93 -5.70 8.44
N VAL A 67 1.26 -4.91 9.45
CA VAL A 67 1.53 -5.43 10.81
C VAL A 67 0.30 -6.07 11.42
N GLY A 68 -0.88 -5.49 11.21
CA GLY A 68 -2.12 -5.94 11.83
C GLY A 68 -3.23 -6.36 10.86
N TYR A 69 -3.04 -6.14 9.56
CA TYR A 69 -4.08 -6.36 8.57
C TYR A 69 -3.56 -7.12 7.36
N PHE A 70 -4.45 -7.89 6.74
CA PHE A 70 -4.20 -8.45 5.41
C PHE A 70 -4.48 -7.38 4.35
N ILE A 71 -3.46 -7.06 3.55
CA ILE A 71 -3.54 -6.09 2.47
C ILE A 71 -3.40 -6.81 1.14
N SER A 72 -4.29 -6.52 0.22
CA SER A 72 -4.22 -6.98 -1.17
C SER A 72 -4.22 -5.81 -2.15
N SER A 73 -3.86 -6.08 -3.38
CA SER A 73 -4.01 -5.11 -4.46
C SER A 73 -5.48 -4.86 -4.77
N SER A 74 -5.79 -3.67 -5.23
CA SER A 74 -7.11 -3.31 -5.73
C SER A 74 -7.10 -3.26 -7.26
N SER A 75 -8.20 -3.64 -7.90
CA SER A 75 -8.36 -3.52 -9.35
C SER A 75 -8.62 -2.08 -9.81
N ILE A 76 -8.97 -1.19 -8.90
CA ILE A 76 -9.39 0.19 -9.21
C ILE A 76 -8.56 1.26 -8.49
N ALA A 77 -7.82 0.90 -7.44
CA ALA A 77 -7.01 1.82 -6.64
C ALA A 77 -5.71 1.13 -6.21
N ASP A 78 -5.04 1.64 -5.17
CA ASP A 78 -3.76 1.08 -4.74
C ASP A 78 -3.91 -0.17 -3.87
N PHE A 79 -4.80 -0.14 -2.87
CA PHE A 79 -4.91 -1.20 -1.87
C PHE A 79 -6.36 -1.55 -1.53
N GLU A 80 -6.54 -2.79 -1.09
CA GLU A 80 -7.78 -3.26 -0.46
C GLU A 80 -7.47 -3.91 0.90
N VAL A 81 -8.20 -3.48 1.93
CA VAL A 81 -8.06 -3.97 3.31
C VAL A 81 -9.45 -4.15 3.90
N ASP A 82 -9.80 -5.35 4.35
CA ASP A 82 -11.08 -5.67 4.98
C ASP A 82 -12.32 -5.18 4.18
N GLY A 83 -12.27 -5.27 2.87
CA GLY A 83 -13.35 -4.83 1.98
C GLY A 83 -13.41 -3.32 1.74
N LEU A 84 -12.47 -2.57 2.28
CA LEU A 84 -12.29 -1.14 2.02
C LEU A 84 -11.21 -0.92 0.98
N THR A 85 -11.42 0.03 0.09
CA THR A 85 -10.48 0.39 -0.99
C THR A 85 -9.81 1.71 -0.68
N PHE A 86 -8.49 1.74 -0.82
CA PHE A 86 -7.66 2.90 -0.52
C PHE A 86 -6.86 3.35 -1.73
N GLU A 87 -6.95 4.62 -2.04
CA GLU A 87 -6.14 5.32 -3.04
C GLU A 87 -5.19 6.28 -2.32
N ILE A 88 -3.89 6.13 -2.56
CA ILE A 88 -2.86 6.89 -1.86
C ILE A 88 -2.36 8.04 -2.72
N GLY A 89 -2.17 9.19 -2.15
CA GLY A 89 -1.65 10.32 -2.91
C GLY A 89 -1.24 11.52 -2.06
N GLY A 90 -0.91 12.60 -2.75
CA GLY A 90 -0.57 13.87 -2.14
C GLY A 90 -1.81 14.71 -1.86
N LYS A 91 -1.59 15.95 -1.38
CA LYS A 91 -2.63 16.91 -1.00
C LYS A 91 -3.75 17.08 -2.04
N ASN A 92 -3.39 17.07 -3.32
CA ASN A 92 -4.33 17.30 -4.43
C ASN A 92 -4.96 16.04 -5.01
N LYS A 93 -4.71 14.87 -4.42
CA LYS A 93 -5.30 13.61 -4.89
C LYS A 93 -6.82 13.68 -4.77
N THR A 94 -7.52 13.22 -5.79
CA THR A 94 -8.99 13.23 -5.87
C THR A 94 -9.56 11.81 -5.76
N ARG A 95 -10.88 11.71 -5.55
CA ARG A 95 -11.60 10.43 -5.52
C ARG A 95 -11.90 9.83 -6.90
N LYS A 96 -11.33 10.36 -7.96
CA LYS A 96 -11.69 9.97 -9.34
C LYS A 96 -11.63 8.46 -9.57
N GLN A 97 -10.60 7.79 -9.09
CA GLN A 97 -10.43 6.33 -9.28
C GLN A 97 -11.43 5.50 -8.48
N ILE A 98 -11.85 5.98 -7.31
CA ILE A 98 -12.78 5.27 -6.42
C ILE A 98 -14.20 5.84 -6.47
N ALA A 99 -14.50 6.73 -7.42
CA ALA A 99 -15.80 7.42 -7.52
C ALA A 99 -16.99 6.49 -7.73
N THR A 100 -16.75 5.33 -8.32
CA THR A 100 -17.79 4.30 -8.57
C THR A 100 -18.14 3.48 -7.34
N LEU A 101 -17.33 3.54 -6.28
CA LEU A 101 -17.58 2.80 -5.05
C LEU A 101 -18.61 3.51 -4.16
N PRO A 102 -19.37 2.74 -3.33
CA PRO A 102 -20.15 3.31 -2.25
C PRO A 102 -19.30 4.20 -1.34
N ALA A 103 -19.90 5.25 -0.77
CA ALA A 103 -19.17 6.24 0.03
C ALA A 103 -18.46 5.65 1.25
N ASP A 104 -18.99 4.56 1.80
CA ASP A 104 -18.43 3.85 2.96
C ASP A 104 -17.38 2.78 2.59
N LYS A 105 -17.05 2.63 1.31
CA LYS A 105 -16.14 1.58 0.82
C LYS A 105 -14.85 2.09 0.18
N GLY A 106 -14.78 3.37 -0.17
CA GLY A 106 -13.62 3.95 -0.83
C GLY A 106 -13.08 5.17 -0.12
N TYR A 107 -11.77 5.21 0.11
CA TYR A 107 -11.08 6.28 0.82
C TYR A 107 -9.86 6.75 0.06
N VAL A 108 -9.61 8.06 0.11
CA VAL A 108 -8.35 8.67 -0.37
C VAL A 108 -7.48 8.95 0.84
N VAL A 109 -6.28 8.40 0.83
CA VAL A 109 -5.27 8.64 1.88
C VAL A 109 -4.31 9.70 1.36
N LYS A 110 -4.26 10.83 2.02
CA LYS A 110 -3.51 12.01 1.57
C LYS A 110 -2.35 12.34 2.49
N ASP A 111 -1.21 12.55 1.87
CA ASP A 111 -0.09 13.23 2.48
C ASP A 111 -0.33 14.75 2.49
N ASP A 112 0.39 15.50 3.35
CA ASP A 112 0.27 16.95 3.50
C ASP A 112 -1.14 17.46 3.85
N THR A 113 -1.92 16.66 4.57
CA THR A 113 -3.20 17.10 5.14
C THR A 113 -3.24 16.78 6.64
N GLU A 114 -3.90 17.67 7.39
CA GLU A 114 -3.97 17.55 8.85
C GLU A 114 -5.32 16.98 9.33
N TYR A 115 -6.35 17.10 8.51
CA TYR A 115 -7.73 16.81 8.92
C TYR A 115 -8.39 15.75 8.06
N VAL A 116 -9.24 14.96 8.69
CA VAL A 116 -10.19 14.09 7.98
C VAL A 116 -11.29 14.97 7.38
N TYR A 117 -11.56 14.77 6.11
CA TYR A 117 -12.66 15.43 5.42
C TYR A 117 -13.36 14.46 4.48
N GLN A 118 -14.64 14.14 4.78
CA GLN A 118 -15.40 13.13 4.04
C GLN A 118 -14.63 11.79 3.99
N ASN A 119 -14.34 11.29 2.79
CA ASN A 119 -13.58 10.05 2.58
C ASN A 119 -12.07 10.31 2.39
N SER A 120 -11.57 11.46 2.79
CA SER A 120 -10.16 11.80 2.75
C SER A 120 -9.56 11.71 4.14
N ILE A 121 -8.54 10.86 4.30
CA ILE A 121 -7.90 10.56 5.57
C ILE A 121 -6.41 10.91 5.46
N PRO A 122 -5.85 11.66 6.41
CA PRO A 122 -4.42 11.95 6.43
C PRO A 122 -3.58 10.66 6.55
N LEU A 123 -2.53 10.56 5.74
CA LEU A 123 -1.63 9.39 5.74
C LEU A 123 -1.03 9.12 7.13
N TRP A 124 -0.62 10.17 7.85
CA TRP A 124 0.01 10.03 9.17
C TRP A 124 -0.87 9.31 10.21
N MET A 125 -2.20 9.35 10.07
CA MET A 125 -3.11 8.69 11.00
C MET A 125 -2.97 7.16 10.97
N PHE A 126 -2.54 6.60 9.86
CA PHE A 126 -2.32 5.14 9.73
C PHE A 126 -1.10 4.65 10.51
N GLY A 127 -0.22 5.54 10.94
CA GLY A 127 0.87 5.21 11.84
C GLY A 127 0.43 4.78 13.25
N PHE A 128 -0.86 4.91 13.58
CA PHE A 128 -1.42 4.56 14.88
C PHE A 128 -2.33 3.32 14.87
N VAL A 129 -2.44 2.59 13.76
CA VAL A 129 -3.37 1.45 13.62
C VAL A 129 -2.78 0.08 14.01
N TYR A 130 -1.68 0.06 14.70
CA TYR A 130 -1.04 -1.18 15.20
C TYR A 130 -1.01 -1.28 16.71
#